data_42e7f5f4f262dbbffea911cd4c17995a
#
_entry.id   42e7f5f4f262dbbffea911cd4c17995a
#
_cell.length_a   1.000
_cell.length_b   1.000
_cell.length_c   1.000
_cell.angle_alpha   90.00
_cell.angle_beta   90.00
_cell.angle_gamma   90.00
#
_symmetry.space_group_name_H-M   'P 1'
#
loop_
_entity.id
_entity.type
_entity.pdbx_description
1 polymer ?
#
loop_
_entity_poly.entity_id
_entity_poly.type
_entity_poly.pdbx_seq_one_letter_code
_entity_poly.pdbx_strand_id
1 'polypeptide(L)'
;MPIDESLPFLPVNIAILTVSDTRTESDDRSGDTLVERLKSDGHQLADRAIVKDDPDTIVSRLQTWINDPDVDVVVATGGTGVTGRDVTPEAFERVCEKDIPGFGELFRWISYQKIGTSTIQSR
;
A
#
# COMPACT_ATOMS: atom_id res chain seq x y z
N MET A 1 15.71 18.42 -0.82
CA MET A 1 16.90 17.77 -0.25
C MET A 1 17.24 16.53 -1.07
N PRO A 2 18.45 16.41 -1.58
CA PRO A 2 18.87 15.16 -2.20
C PRO A 2 18.99 14.04 -1.15
N ILE A 3 18.93 12.79 -1.63
CA ILE A 3 19.13 11.62 -0.79
C ILE A 3 20.59 11.57 -0.34
N ASP A 4 20.82 11.33 0.93
CA ASP A 4 22.16 11.11 1.45
C ASP A 4 22.53 9.63 1.36
N GLU A 5 23.27 9.30 0.30
CA GLU A 5 23.69 7.90 0.04
C GLU A 5 24.78 7.39 0.98
N SER A 6 25.33 8.26 1.83
CA SER A 6 26.31 7.85 2.83
C SER A 6 25.68 7.18 4.07
N LEU A 7 24.38 7.35 4.24
CA LEU A 7 23.65 6.73 5.35
C LEU A 7 23.48 5.22 5.11
N PRO A 8 23.59 4.40 6.16
CA PRO A 8 23.39 2.96 6.01
C PRO A 8 21.93 2.63 5.68
N PHE A 9 21.72 1.56 4.91
CA PHE A 9 20.41 1.02 4.68
C PHE A 9 19.85 0.44 5.99
N LEU A 10 18.61 0.81 6.32
CA LEU A 10 17.90 0.29 7.49
C LEU A 10 16.68 -0.50 7.03
N PRO A 11 16.66 -1.84 7.24
CA PRO A 11 15.46 -2.63 6.95
C PRO A 11 14.30 -2.17 7.83
N VAL A 12 13.10 -2.16 7.26
CA VAL A 12 11.86 -1.86 7.99
C VAL A 12 10.91 -3.05 7.94
N ASN A 13 10.01 -3.11 8.90
CA ASN A 13 8.98 -4.15 8.98
C ASN A 13 7.74 -3.67 8.25
N ILE A 14 7.35 -4.37 7.20
CA ILE A 14 6.27 -3.97 6.29
C ILE A 14 5.11 -4.94 6.41
N ALA A 15 3.91 -4.41 6.64
CA ALA A 15 2.66 -5.15 6.53
C ALA A 15 2.04 -4.94 5.14
N ILE A 16 1.52 -6.00 4.56
CA ILE A 16 0.89 -5.97 3.23
C ILE A 16 -0.62 -6.16 3.38
N LEU A 17 -1.37 -5.22 2.83
CA LEU A 17 -2.83 -5.26 2.80
C LEU A 17 -3.33 -5.41 1.36
N THR A 18 -4.06 -6.48 1.10
CA THR A 18 -4.80 -6.63 -0.15
C THR A 18 -6.28 -6.37 0.11
N VAL A 19 -6.85 -5.43 -0.61
CA VAL A 19 -8.27 -5.08 -0.53
C VAL A 19 -8.97 -5.67 -1.73
N SER A 20 -9.84 -6.65 -1.50
CA SER A 20 -10.57 -7.35 -2.56
C SER A 20 -11.77 -8.11 -2.02
N ASP A 21 -12.89 -8.05 -2.73
CA ASP A 21 -14.08 -8.85 -2.40
C ASP A 21 -13.93 -10.33 -2.79
N THR A 22 -12.99 -10.66 -3.68
CA THR A 22 -12.94 -11.97 -4.33
C THR A 22 -11.63 -12.73 -4.15
N ARG A 23 -10.52 -12.04 -3.82
CA ARG A 23 -9.21 -12.69 -3.69
C ARG A 23 -9.10 -13.52 -2.42
N THR A 24 -8.34 -14.61 -2.52
CA THR A 24 -7.95 -15.48 -1.41
C THR A 24 -6.44 -15.56 -1.34
N GLU A 25 -5.90 -16.17 -0.28
CA GLU A 25 -4.45 -16.36 -0.15
C GLU A 25 -3.82 -17.08 -1.33
N SER A 26 -4.57 -18.01 -1.96
CA SER A 26 -4.06 -18.83 -3.06
C SER A 26 -3.98 -18.09 -4.40
N ASP A 27 -4.72 -16.99 -4.58
CA ASP A 27 -4.79 -16.25 -5.85
C ASP A 27 -4.46 -14.76 -5.72
N ASP A 28 -3.96 -14.33 -4.57
CA ASP A 28 -3.55 -12.95 -4.32
C ASP A 28 -2.18 -12.63 -4.95
N ARG A 29 -2.16 -12.48 -6.25
CA ARG A 29 -0.94 -12.23 -7.02
C ARG A 29 -0.30 -10.87 -6.69
N SER A 30 -1.12 -9.84 -6.49
CA SER A 30 -0.62 -8.50 -6.14
C SER A 30 0.07 -8.52 -4.79
N GLY A 31 -0.55 -9.15 -3.79
CA GLY A 31 0.05 -9.33 -2.48
C GLY A 31 1.34 -10.16 -2.54
N ASP A 32 1.35 -11.25 -3.31
CA ASP A 32 2.56 -12.07 -3.51
C ASP A 32 3.70 -11.25 -4.11
N THR A 33 3.42 -10.42 -5.11
CA THR A 33 4.40 -9.54 -5.74
C THR A 33 4.98 -8.54 -4.75
N LEU A 34 4.14 -7.92 -3.93
CA LEU A 34 4.59 -6.97 -2.90
C LEU A 34 5.48 -7.65 -1.86
N VAL A 35 5.11 -8.84 -1.41
CA VAL A 35 5.93 -9.64 -0.46
C VAL A 35 7.29 -9.97 -1.07
N GLU A 36 7.31 -10.44 -2.31
CA GLU A 36 8.56 -10.75 -3.02
C GLU A 36 9.45 -9.51 -3.15
N ARG A 37 8.87 -8.37 -3.52
CA ARG A 37 9.62 -7.12 -3.70
C ARG A 37 10.20 -6.59 -2.40
N LEU A 38 9.43 -6.56 -1.32
CA LEU A 38 9.95 -6.07 -0.05
C LEU A 38 11.10 -6.93 0.48
N LYS A 39 11.01 -8.23 0.31
CA LYS A 39 12.08 -9.17 0.72
C LYS A 39 13.32 -9.01 -0.15
N SER A 40 13.13 -8.89 -1.46
CA SER A 40 14.21 -8.67 -2.42
C SER A 40 14.96 -7.37 -2.14
N ASP A 41 14.29 -6.34 -1.67
CA ASP A 41 14.89 -5.06 -1.30
C ASP A 41 15.48 -5.04 0.13
N GLY A 42 15.43 -6.15 0.84
CA GLY A 42 16.07 -6.29 2.16
C GLY A 42 15.19 -5.93 3.34
N HIS A 43 13.89 -5.71 3.13
CA HIS A 43 12.93 -5.46 4.20
C HIS A 43 12.33 -6.75 4.75
N GLN A 44 11.60 -6.64 5.85
CA GLN A 44 10.97 -7.78 6.52
C GLN A 44 9.45 -7.70 6.41
N LEU A 45 8.81 -8.85 6.16
CA LEU A 45 7.36 -8.96 6.20
C LEU A 45 6.91 -9.06 7.66
N ALA A 46 6.20 -8.02 8.14
CA ALA A 46 5.65 -8.02 9.49
C ALA A 46 4.33 -8.80 9.57
N ASP A 47 3.44 -8.58 8.60
CA ASP A 47 2.14 -9.23 8.54
C ASP A 47 1.56 -9.09 7.14
N ARG A 48 0.55 -9.89 6.84
CA ARG A 48 -0.17 -9.85 5.57
C ARG A 48 -1.64 -10.14 5.81
N ALA A 49 -2.52 -9.38 5.20
CA ALA A 49 -3.96 -9.60 5.30
C ALA A 49 -4.67 -9.30 3.98
N ILE A 50 -5.77 -10.00 3.77
CA ILE A 50 -6.73 -9.71 2.72
C ILE A 50 -8.03 -9.28 3.40
N VAL A 51 -8.57 -8.13 3.01
CA VAL A 51 -9.84 -7.62 3.52
C VAL A 51 -10.76 -7.27 2.36
N LYS A 52 -12.06 -7.25 2.63
CA LYS A 52 -13.06 -6.86 1.64
C LYS A 52 -13.06 -5.35 1.40
N ASP A 53 -13.67 -4.93 0.30
CA ASP A 53 -13.87 -3.53 -0.07
C ASP A 53 -14.93 -2.89 0.82
N ASP A 54 -14.65 -2.80 2.11
CA ASP A 54 -15.46 -2.20 3.15
C ASP A 54 -14.63 -1.22 3.96
N PRO A 55 -15.01 0.09 4.00
CA PRO A 55 -14.20 1.10 4.66
C PRO A 55 -13.89 0.80 6.12
N ASP A 56 -14.88 0.33 6.88
CA ASP A 56 -14.70 0.06 8.31
C ASP A 56 -13.76 -1.11 8.56
N THR A 57 -13.83 -2.14 7.73
CA THR A 57 -12.92 -3.29 7.80
C THR A 57 -11.48 -2.88 7.48
N ILE A 58 -11.29 -2.06 6.45
CA ILE A 58 -9.97 -1.53 6.09
C ILE A 58 -9.41 -0.68 7.23
N VAL A 59 -10.20 0.26 7.73
CA VAL A 59 -9.80 1.13 8.84
C VAL A 59 -9.42 0.32 10.08
N SER A 60 -10.21 -0.68 10.44
CA SER A 60 -9.93 -1.54 11.59
C SER A 60 -8.60 -2.27 11.45
N ARG A 61 -8.31 -2.80 10.28
CA ARG A 61 -7.03 -3.47 10.01
C ARG A 61 -5.86 -2.48 10.09
N LEU A 62 -6.01 -1.31 9.49
CA LEU A 62 -4.98 -0.27 9.53
C LEU A 62 -4.69 0.19 10.96
N GLN A 63 -5.71 0.40 11.76
CA GLN A 63 -5.55 0.81 13.17
C GLN A 63 -4.82 -0.25 13.99
N THR A 64 -5.10 -1.52 13.75
CA THR A 64 -4.39 -2.62 14.41
C THR A 64 -2.89 -2.54 14.12
N TRP A 65 -2.50 -2.31 12.88
CA TRP A 65 -1.09 -2.20 12.51
C TRP A 65 -0.45 -0.88 12.94
N ILE A 66 -1.19 0.23 12.90
CA ILE A 66 -0.70 1.54 13.39
C ILE A 66 -0.32 1.46 14.87
N ASN A 67 -1.07 0.69 15.65
CA ASN A 67 -0.82 0.51 17.07
C ASN A 67 0.19 -0.62 17.39
N ASP A 68 0.65 -1.35 16.38
CA ASP A 68 1.61 -2.43 16.56
C ASP A 68 3.05 -1.87 16.44
N PRO A 69 3.85 -1.92 17.53
CA PRO A 69 5.23 -1.41 17.49
C PRO A 69 6.14 -2.18 16.54
N ASP A 70 5.76 -3.37 16.12
CA ASP A 70 6.54 -4.21 15.21
C ASP A 70 6.22 -3.95 13.73
N VAL A 71 5.32 -3.02 13.42
CA VAL A 71 4.98 -2.61 12.06
C VAL A 71 5.44 -1.17 11.83
N ASP A 72 6.34 -0.98 10.88
CA ASP A 72 6.87 0.34 10.51
C ASP A 72 6.11 0.95 9.34
N VAL A 73 5.68 0.13 8.37
CA VAL A 73 5.08 0.58 7.12
C VAL A 73 3.94 -0.36 6.75
N VAL A 74 2.87 0.20 6.20
CA VAL A 74 1.79 -0.57 5.55
C VAL A 74 1.81 -0.22 4.07
N VAL A 75 1.85 -1.25 3.22
CA VAL A 75 1.67 -1.11 1.77
C VAL A 75 0.40 -1.83 1.39
N ALA A 76 -0.51 -1.12 0.74
CA ALA A 76 -1.80 -1.66 0.32
C ALA A 76 -1.91 -1.77 -1.19
N THR A 77 -2.68 -2.73 -1.65
CA THR A 77 -3.06 -2.91 -3.05
C THR A 77 -4.54 -3.26 -3.14
N GLY A 78 -5.17 -2.83 -4.23
CA GLY A 78 -6.59 -3.09 -4.51
C GLY A 78 -7.52 -1.99 -4.00
N GLY A 79 -8.73 -1.97 -4.55
CA GLY A 79 -9.79 -1.04 -4.17
C GLY A 79 -9.49 0.43 -4.49
N THR A 80 -8.66 0.72 -5.48
CA THR A 80 -8.24 2.08 -5.85
C THR A 80 -8.88 2.59 -7.14
N GLY A 81 -9.80 1.85 -7.72
CA GLY A 81 -10.52 2.27 -8.91
C GLY A 81 -11.51 3.40 -8.66
N VAL A 82 -12.38 3.64 -9.62
CA VAL A 82 -13.32 4.78 -9.62
C VAL A 82 -14.78 4.35 -9.47
N THR A 83 -15.03 3.09 -9.16
CA THR A 83 -16.40 2.60 -8.89
C THR A 83 -16.77 2.82 -7.42
N GLY A 84 -18.07 2.67 -7.11
CA GLY A 84 -18.54 2.82 -5.72
C GLY A 84 -18.01 1.75 -4.75
N ARG A 85 -17.47 0.64 -5.27
CA ARG A 85 -16.84 -0.41 -4.46
C ARG A 85 -15.38 -0.12 -4.13
N ASP A 86 -14.75 0.81 -4.84
CA ASP A 86 -13.35 1.17 -4.68
C ASP A 86 -13.22 2.23 -3.59
N VAL A 87 -12.91 1.81 -2.37
CA VAL A 87 -12.95 2.66 -1.16
C VAL A 87 -11.64 2.70 -0.39
N THR A 88 -10.56 2.13 -0.94
CA THR A 88 -9.28 2.09 -0.24
C THR A 88 -8.71 3.48 0.07
N PRO A 89 -8.64 4.44 -0.88
CA PRO A 89 -8.13 5.78 -0.58
C PRO A 89 -8.94 6.47 0.51
N GLU A 90 -10.27 6.36 0.46
CA GLU A 90 -11.18 6.97 1.43
C GLU A 90 -10.96 6.39 2.84
N ALA A 91 -10.71 5.08 2.94
CA ALA A 91 -10.40 4.44 4.22
C ALA A 91 -9.05 4.92 4.78
N PHE A 92 -8.05 5.05 3.93
CA PHE A 92 -6.73 5.58 4.32
C PHE A 92 -6.83 7.02 4.84
N GLU A 93 -7.63 7.88 4.20
CA GLU A 93 -7.85 9.25 4.67
C GLU A 93 -8.37 9.32 6.10
N ARG A 94 -9.14 8.32 6.54
CA ARG A 94 -9.69 8.26 7.90
C ARG A 94 -8.66 7.99 8.98
N VAL A 95 -7.50 7.45 8.62
CA VAL A 95 -6.44 7.09 9.58
C VAL A 95 -5.16 7.90 9.40
N CYS A 96 -4.99 8.59 8.28
CA CYS A 96 -3.80 9.40 8.01
C CYS A 96 -3.84 10.71 8.79
N GLU A 97 -2.75 11.02 9.46
CA GLU A 97 -2.56 12.31 10.13
C GLU A 97 -2.02 13.36 9.16
N LYS A 98 -1.18 12.95 8.24
CA LYS A 98 -0.56 13.82 7.23
C LYS A 98 -0.49 13.11 5.90
N ASP A 99 -0.76 13.86 4.84
CA ASP A 99 -0.61 13.40 3.47
C ASP A 99 0.75 13.83 2.92
N ILE A 100 1.30 13.02 2.02
CA ILE A 100 2.53 13.35 1.27
C ILE A 100 2.18 13.37 -0.22
N PRO A 101 1.68 14.50 -0.73
CA PRO A 101 1.23 14.57 -2.13
C PRO A 101 2.31 14.21 -3.14
N GLY A 102 3.58 14.53 -2.84
CA GLY A 102 4.71 14.22 -3.71
C GLY A 102 4.87 12.73 -4.00
N PHE A 103 4.46 11.85 -3.10
CA PHE A 103 4.47 10.41 -3.34
C PHE A 103 3.56 10.04 -4.52
N GLY A 104 2.32 10.50 -4.49
CA GLY A 104 1.36 10.25 -5.57
C GLY A 104 1.76 10.90 -6.89
N GLU A 105 2.34 12.09 -6.85
CA GLU A 105 2.85 12.77 -8.05
C GLU A 105 3.95 11.96 -8.71
N LEU A 106 4.96 11.51 -7.94
CA LEU A 106 6.05 10.70 -8.45
C LEU A 106 5.55 9.35 -8.99
N PHE A 107 4.66 8.70 -8.25
CA PHE A 107 4.05 7.44 -8.65
C PHE A 107 3.34 7.56 -10.02
N ARG A 108 2.54 8.60 -10.21
CA ARG A 108 1.83 8.83 -11.47
C ARG A 108 2.78 9.18 -12.59
N TRP A 109 3.81 9.96 -12.33
CA TRP A 109 4.82 10.30 -13.35
C TRP A 109 5.54 9.04 -13.87
N ILE A 110 5.92 8.13 -12.97
CA ILE A 110 6.53 6.85 -13.36
C ILE A 110 5.52 5.96 -14.09
N SER A 111 4.28 5.90 -13.60
CA SER A 111 3.21 5.09 -14.20
C SER A 111 2.86 5.56 -15.61
N TYR A 112 2.88 6.86 -15.86
CA TYR A 112 2.60 7.42 -17.18
C TYR A 112 3.51 6.84 -18.28
N GLN A 113 4.75 6.57 -17.95
CA GLN A 113 5.71 5.98 -18.90
C GLN A 113 5.33 4.55 -19.32
N LYS A 114 4.54 3.86 -18.50
CA LYS A 114 4.12 2.47 -18.76
C LYS A 114 2.71 2.38 -19.33
N ILE A 115 1.78 3.16 -18.82
CA ILE A 115 0.35 3.04 -19.12
C ILE A 115 -0.27 4.29 -19.75
N GLY A 116 0.53 5.35 -19.95
CA GLY A 116 0.08 6.58 -20.61
C GLY A 116 -1.04 7.29 -19.82
N THR A 117 -2.03 7.80 -20.54
CA THR A 117 -3.10 8.61 -19.97
C THR A 117 -4.03 7.86 -19.03
N SER A 118 -3.98 6.52 -19.00
CA SER A 118 -4.72 5.74 -17.98
C SER A 118 -4.31 6.09 -16.55
N THR A 119 -3.11 6.68 -16.39
CA THR A 119 -2.61 7.20 -15.11
C THR A 119 -3.57 8.21 -14.46
N ILE A 120 -4.41 8.89 -15.24
CA ILE A 120 -5.38 9.88 -14.71
C ILE A 120 -6.34 9.26 -13.67
N GLN A 121 -6.56 7.95 -13.72
CA GLN A 121 -7.45 7.25 -12.80
C GLN A 121 -6.74 6.80 -11.51
N SER A 122 -5.46 7.06 -11.37
CA SER A 122 -4.68 6.64 -10.19
C SER A 122 -5.12 7.40 -8.92
N ARG A 123 -5.50 6.63 -7.91
CA ARG A 123 -5.96 7.19 -6.63
C ARG A 123 -5.23 6.62 -5.43
#